data_db42d4539b9ed7c9d7bf63a6911566fe
#
_entry.id   db42d4539b9ed7c9d7bf63a6911566fe
#
_cell.length_a   1.000
_cell.length_b   1.000
_cell.length_c   1.000
_cell.angle_alpha   90.00
_cell.angle_beta   90.00
_cell.angle_gamma   90.00
#
_symmetry.space_group_name_H-M   'P 1'
#
loop_
_entity.id
_entity.type
_entity.pdbx_description
1 polymer ?
#
loop_
_entity_poly.entity_id
_entity_poly.type
_entity_poly.pdbx_seq_one_letter_code
_entity_poly.pdbx_strand_id
1 'polypeptide(L)'
;MTKSATRSFADELGIDDNATSTAVTIDASENVLVGQTSLNTANNGHSFGANGNYAHHTSTESTTLILNRKTSDGDIVRLRKDNAAVGSIGAKGGELTIGSGDVGIRFKASLDTIWPVDTATQNSRDAAVDIGYSTVRWKDLYLSGGVYLGGTATANKLDDYEEGTWTPAWEGSQGQSGQSYSTREATYTKIGRAVNIQCYINIAD
;
A
#
# COMPACT_ATOMS: atom_id res chain seq x y z
N MET A 1 -50.63 22.04 -22.90
CA MET A 1 -50.48 20.62 -22.91
C MET A 1 -49.01 20.39 -22.57
N THR A 2 -48.58 19.78 -21.61
CA THR A 2 -48.80 18.57 -20.91
C THR A 2 -47.88 18.45 -19.69
N LYS A 3 -47.97 19.45 -18.72
CA LYS A 3 -47.27 19.32 -17.44
C LYS A 3 -48.01 18.35 -16.48
N SER A 4 -49.22 17.94 -16.83
CA SER A 4 -50.06 17.12 -15.96
C SER A 4 -49.70 15.62 -16.03
N ALA A 5 -49.21 15.13 -17.17
CA ALA A 5 -48.86 13.70 -17.29
C ALA A 5 -47.50 13.36 -16.64
N THR A 6 -46.59 14.34 -16.58
CA THR A 6 -45.27 14.13 -15.92
C THR A 6 -45.39 14.18 -14.38
N ARG A 7 -46.35 14.92 -13.85
CA ARG A 7 -46.58 14.99 -12.41
C ARG A 7 -47.23 13.71 -11.84
N SER A 8 -48.19 13.12 -12.59
CA SER A 8 -48.83 11.90 -12.10
C SER A 8 -47.87 10.70 -12.04
N PHE A 9 -46.91 10.64 -12.95
CA PHE A 9 -45.92 9.58 -12.96
C PHE A 9 -44.90 9.72 -11.79
N ALA A 10 -44.48 10.94 -11.49
CA ALA A 10 -43.61 11.22 -10.34
C ALA A 10 -44.32 10.97 -9.00
N ASP A 11 -45.59 11.39 -8.88
CA ASP A 11 -46.38 11.16 -7.69
C ASP A 11 -46.71 9.67 -7.46
N GLU A 12 -46.93 8.89 -8.51
CA GLU A 12 -47.17 7.44 -8.42
C GLU A 12 -45.92 6.66 -8.05
N LEU A 13 -44.70 7.15 -8.39
CA LEU A 13 -43.41 6.51 -8.05
C LEU A 13 -42.84 7.00 -6.71
N GLY A 14 -43.52 7.94 -6.02
CA GLY A 14 -43.05 8.50 -4.75
C GLY A 14 -41.72 9.26 -4.87
N ILE A 15 -41.46 9.85 -6.05
CA ILE A 15 -40.29 10.72 -6.30
C ILE A 15 -40.74 12.16 -6.03
N ASP A 16 -40.31 12.72 -4.90
CA ASP A 16 -40.49 14.14 -4.57
C ASP A 16 -39.31 14.92 -5.19
N ASP A 17 -39.53 15.53 -6.35
CA ASP A 17 -38.52 16.31 -7.08
C ASP A 17 -38.75 17.82 -6.86
N ASN A 18 -38.03 18.39 -5.89
CA ASN A 18 -37.92 19.82 -5.68
C ASN A 18 -36.70 20.44 -6.40
N ALA A 19 -36.05 19.70 -7.32
CA ALA A 19 -34.87 20.16 -8.03
C ALA A 19 -35.21 21.25 -9.05
N THR A 20 -34.41 22.30 -9.11
CA THR A 20 -34.50 23.36 -10.12
C THR A 20 -33.76 23.01 -11.44
N SER A 21 -33.04 21.87 -11.44
CA SER A 21 -32.32 21.31 -12.58
C SER A 21 -32.46 19.78 -12.61
N THR A 22 -32.12 19.16 -13.72
CA THR A 22 -32.18 17.69 -13.86
C THR A 22 -31.21 17.02 -12.90
N ALA A 23 -31.73 16.35 -11.87
CA ALA A 23 -30.92 15.62 -10.90
C ALA A 23 -30.55 14.22 -11.38
N VAL A 24 -31.44 13.55 -12.12
CA VAL A 24 -31.22 12.21 -12.68
C VAL A 24 -31.55 12.20 -14.17
N THR A 25 -30.66 11.68 -14.97
CA THR A 25 -30.82 11.48 -16.41
C THR A 25 -30.72 10.01 -16.74
N ILE A 26 -31.63 9.49 -17.58
CA ILE A 26 -31.42 8.24 -18.31
C ILE A 26 -31.10 8.64 -19.73
N ASP A 27 -29.90 8.32 -20.20
CA ASP A 27 -29.48 8.71 -21.54
C ASP A 27 -29.96 7.71 -22.62
N ALA A 28 -29.73 8.01 -23.89
CA ALA A 28 -30.16 7.19 -25.02
C ALA A 28 -29.48 5.80 -25.06
N SER A 29 -28.42 5.59 -24.27
CA SER A 29 -27.73 4.32 -24.10
C SER A 29 -28.13 3.60 -22.81
N GLU A 30 -29.22 4.05 -22.15
CA GLU A 30 -29.77 3.47 -20.91
C GLU A 30 -28.83 3.59 -19.69
N ASN A 31 -27.89 4.53 -19.71
CA ASN A 31 -27.08 4.86 -18.51
C ASN A 31 -27.89 5.69 -17.54
N VAL A 32 -27.81 5.42 -16.26
CA VAL A 32 -28.36 6.25 -15.19
C VAL A 32 -27.30 7.23 -14.72
N LEU A 33 -27.56 8.52 -14.84
CA LEU A 33 -26.65 9.62 -14.52
C LEU A 33 -27.25 10.47 -13.40
N VAL A 34 -26.48 10.76 -12.36
CA VAL A 34 -26.90 11.60 -11.24
C VAL A 34 -25.95 12.79 -11.14
N GLY A 35 -26.51 14.01 -11.20
CA GLY A 35 -25.75 15.26 -11.18
C GLY A 35 -24.98 15.54 -12.48
N GLN A 36 -25.27 14.82 -13.55
CA GLN A 36 -24.68 15.02 -14.91
C GLN A 36 -25.68 14.65 -16.01
N THR A 37 -25.46 15.15 -17.22
CA THR A 37 -26.35 14.93 -18.38
C THR A 37 -25.71 14.09 -19.50
N SER A 38 -24.43 13.74 -19.36
CA SER A 38 -23.70 12.88 -20.28
C SER A 38 -22.73 11.99 -19.51
N LEU A 39 -22.53 10.78 -20.00
CA LEU A 39 -21.59 9.84 -19.42
C LEU A 39 -20.14 10.31 -19.65
N ASN A 40 -19.50 10.80 -18.60
CA ASN A 40 -18.07 11.12 -18.62
C ASN A 40 -17.50 11.16 -17.19
N THR A 41 -16.19 11.09 -17.09
CA THR A 41 -15.45 11.16 -15.82
C THR A 41 -14.80 12.54 -15.56
N ALA A 42 -15.01 13.51 -16.48
CA ALA A 42 -14.46 14.86 -16.35
C ALA A 42 -15.35 15.76 -15.47
N ASN A 43 -16.64 15.47 -15.37
CA ASN A 43 -17.60 16.22 -14.56
C ASN A 43 -17.93 15.50 -13.27
N ASN A 44 -18.21 16.25 -12.22
CA ASN A 44 -18.72 15.70 -10.96
C ASN A 44 -20.07 15.00 -11.18
N GLY A 45 -20.26 13.87 -10.52
CA GLY A 45 -21.50 13.12 -10.57
C GLY A 45 -21.29 11.63 -10.35
N HIS A 46 -22.39 10.91 -10.43
CA HIS A 46 -22.43 9.45 -10.31
C HIS A 46 -23.12 8.89 -11.54
N SER A 47 -22.61 7.76 -12.07
CA SER A 47 -23.26 7.09 -13.19
C SER A 47 -23.18 5.57 -13.05
N PHE A 48 -24.22 4.93 -13.54
CA PHE A 48 -24.29 3.48 -13.69
C PHE A 48 -24.45 3.19 -15.18
N GLY A 49 -23.49 2.47 -15.75
CA GLY A 49 -23.51 2.09 -17.17
C GLY A 49 -24.63 1.13 -17.48
N ALA A 50 -25.18 1.25 -18.70
CA ALA A 50 -26.12 0.29 -19.24
C ALA A 50 -25.56 -1.14 -19.13
N ASN A 51 -26.43 -2.11 -18.96
CA ASN A 51 -26.07 -3.53 -18.79
C ASN A 51 -25.18 -3.83 -17.57
N GLY A 52 -25.11 -2.93 -16.58
CA GLY A 52 -24.38 -3.13 -15.32
C GLY A 52 -22.86 -3.21 -15.44
N ASN A 53 -22.29 -2.63 -16.50
CA ASN A 53 -20.86 -2.76 -16.79
C ASN A 53 -19.95 -2.03 -15.79
N TYR A 54 -20.42 -0.91 -15.22
CA TYR A 54 -19.61 -0.13 -14.27
C TYR A 54 -20.48 0.87 -13.47
N ALA A 55 -19.91 1.33 -12.38
CA ALA A 55 -20.36 2.52 -11.65
C ALA A 55 -19.21 3.54 -11.60
N HIS A 56 -19.45 4.77 -12.02
CA HIS A 56 -18.51 5.87 -11.89
C HIS A 56 -18.98 6.84 -10.80
N HIS A 57 -18.02 7.30 -10.00
CA HIS A 57 -18.21 8.32 -9.00
C HIS A 57 -17.10 9.35 -9.16
N THR A 58 -17.44 10.60 -9.47
CA THR A 58 -16.46 11.67 -9.69
C THR A 58 -16.79 12.87 -8.84
N SER A 59 -15.81 13.39 -8.10
CA SER A 59 -15.92 14.60 -7.29
C SER A 59 -14.63 15.40 -7.39
N THR A 60 -14.73 16.73 -7.48
CA THR A 60 -13.59 17.64 -7.44
C THR A 60 -13.35 18.06 -5.99
N GLU A 61 -12.11 17.85 -5.50
CA GLU A 61 -11.64 18.31 -4.18
C GLU A 61 -12.49 17.84 -2.97
N SER A 62 -13.17 16.68 -3.12
CA SER A 62 -14.00 16.11 -2.06
C SER A 62 -13.91 14.59 -2.08
N THR A 63 -14.36 13.95 -0.99
CA THR A 63 -14.46 12.48 -0.93
C THR A 63 -15.46 11.98 -1.98
N THR A 64 -14.99 11.13 -2.86
CA THR A 64 -15.77 10.66 -4.01
C THR A 64 -16.76 9.56 -3.65
N LEU A 65 -16.37 8.63 -2.75
CA LEU A 65 -17.20 7.50 -2.33
C LEU A 65 -17.01 7.26 -0.83
N ILE A 66 -18.10 7.22 -0.10
CA ILE A 66 -18.13 6.84 1.31
C ILE A 66 -18.87 5.51 1.44
N LEU A 67 -18.17 4.49 1.92
CA LEU A 67 -18.75 3.19 2.27
C LEU A 67 -18.62 3.02 3.78
N ASN A 68 -19.75 2.86 4.47
CA ASN A 68 -19.78 2.82 5.92
C ASN A 68 -20.46 1.54 6.42
N ARG A 69 -19.72 0.70 7.12
CA ARG A 69 -20.23 -0.41 7.91
C ARG A 69 -20.43 0.03 9.36
N LYS A 70 -21.66 -0.02 9.85
CA LYS A 70 -22.00 0.38 11.23
C LYS A 70 -21.99 -0.82 12.17
N THR A 71 -21.65 -0.56 13.42
CA THR A 71 -21.85 -1.44 14.58
C THR A 71 -20.83 -2.58 14.73
N SER A 72 -20.45 -3.28 13.66
CA SER A 72 -19.58 -4.46 13.76
C SER A 72 -18.37 -4.38 12.82
N ASP A 73 -17.29 -5.04 13.20
CA ASP A 73 -16.13 -5.28 12.34
C ASP A 73 -16.47 -6.19 11.14
N GLY A 74 -15.64 -6.18 10.13
CA GLY A 74 -15.73 -7.06 8.95
C GLY A 74 -15.61 -6.31 7.63
N ASP A 75 -15.98 -6.97 6.54
CA ASP A 75 -15.87 -6.44 5.18
C ASP A 75 -16.74 -5.19 4.98
N ILE A 76 -16.16 -4.15 4.39
CA ILE A 76 -16.83 -2.96 3.86
C ILE A 76 -16.97 -3.10 2.35
N VAL A 77 -15.93 -3.60 1.67
CA VAL A 77 -15.95 -3.97 0.25
C VAL A 77 -15.58 -5.43 0.13
N ARG A 78 -16.39 -6.19 -0.60
CA ARG A 78 -16.10 -7.59 -0.94
C ARG A 78 -15.91 -7.71 -2.45
N LEU A 79 -14.73 -8.14 -2.86
CA LEU A 79 -14.37 -8.40 -4.24
C LEU A 79 -14.74 -9.84 -4.60
N ARG A 80 -15.37 -10.02 -5.76
CA ARG A 80 -15.82 -11.34 -6.23
C ARG A 80 -15.41 -11.57 -7.68
N LYS A 81 -15.13 -12.82 -8.02
CA LYS A 81 -14.98 -13.32 -9.37
C LYS A 81 -15.83 -14.58 -9.50
N ASP A 82 -16.67 -14.64 -10.52
CA ASP A 82 -17.57 -15.77 -10.76
C ASP A 82 -18.35 -16.21 -9.50
N ASN A 83 -18.91 -15.22 -8.78
CA ASN A 83 -19.64 -15.36 -7.51
C ASN A 83 -18.82 -15.87 -6.31
N ALA A 84 -17.55 -16.21 -6.47
CA ALA A 84 -16.64 -16.54 -5.36
C ALA A 84 -15.96 -15.27 -4.82
N ALA A 85 -15.83 -15.14 -3.52
CA ALA A 85 -15.05 -14.06 -2.91
C ALA A 85 -13.56 -14.27 -3.22
N VAL A 86 -12.90 -13.21 -3.72
CA VAL A 86 -11.45 -13.21 -4.02
C VAL A 86 -10.65 -12.25 -3.14
N GLY A 87 -11.34 -11.41 -2.36
CA GLY A 87 -10.71 -10.51 -1.41
C GLY A 87 -11.68 -9.52 -0.80
N SER A 88 -11.19 -8.76 0.17
CA SER A 88 -11.99 -7.73 0.83
C SER A 88 -11.15 -6.54 1.32
N ILE A 89 -11.82 -5.41 1.49
CA ILE A 89 -11.39 -4.26 2.27
C ILE A 89 -12.37 -4.15 3.43
N GLY A 90 -11.88 -4.13 4.66
CA GLY A 90 -12.72 -4.16 5.84
C GLY A 90 -12.13 -3.40 7.01
N ALA A 91 -12.74 -3.58 8.19
CA ALA A 91 -12.29 -2.97 9.43
C ALA A 91 -12.26 -3.96 10.57
N LYS A 92 -11.29 -3.79 11.48
CA LYS A 92 -11.18 -4.49 12.76
C LYS A 92 -10.74 -3.53 13.86
N GLY A 93 -11.64 -3.30 14.84
CA GLY A 93 -11.36 -2.38 15.94
C GLY A 93 -11.07 -0.95 15.47
N GLY A 94 -11.71 -0.49 14.39
CA GLY A 94 -11.48 0.82 13.79
C GLY A 94 -10.27 0.90 12.86
N GLU A 95 -9.58 -0.20 12.60
CA GLU A 95 -8.38 -0.26 11.77
C GLU A 95 -8.67 -0.92 10.41
N LEU A 96 -8.08 -0.36 9.36
CA LEU A 96 -8.24 -0.86 7.98
C LEU A 96 -7.56 -2.23 7.82
N THR A 97 -8.27 -3.18 7.19
CA THR A 97 -7.74 -4.47 6.74
C THR A 97 -7.94 -4.64 5.24
N ILE A 98 -6.95 -5.21 4.55
CA ILE A 98 -7.01 -5.51 3.11
C ILE A 98 -6.38 -6.87 2.88
N GLY A 99 -7.04 -7.75 2.12
CA GLY A 99 -6.43 -9.04 1.76
C GLY A 99 -7.38 -10.03 1.11
N SER A 100 -6.91 -11.27 1.02
CA SER A 100 -7.60 -12.41 0.41
C SER A 100 -7.48 -13.64 1.30
N GLY A 101 -8.59 -14.14 1.80
CA GLY A 101 -8.62 -15.31 2.67
C GLY A 101 -7.77 -15.10 3.93
N ASP A 102 -6.79 -15.97 4.13
CA ASP A 102 -5.90 -15.96 5.28
C ASP A 102 -4.62 -15.11 5.08
N VAL A 103 -4.48 -14.42 3.95
CA VAL A 103 -3.36 -13.51 3.64
C VAL A 103 -3.87 -12.08 3.50
N GLY A 104 -3.51 -11.24 4.43
CA GLY A 104 -3.86 -9.82 4.42
C GLY A 104 -2.97 -8.98 5.29
N ILE A 105 -3.18 -7.68 5.22
CA ILE A 105 -2.51 -6.68 6.03
C ILE A 105 -3.52 -5.83 6.80
N ARG A 106 -3.16 -5.45 8.04
CA ARG A 106 -3.86 -4.47 8.87
C ARG A 106 -2.97 -3.27 9.12
N PHE A 107 -3.50 -2.09 8.94
CA PHE A 107 -2.83 -0.83 9.26
C PHE A 107 -3.13 -0.48 10.73
N LYS A 108 -2.18 -0.79 11.61
CA LYS A 108 -2.27 -0.61 13.06
C LYS A 108 -1.82 0.82 13.44
N ALA A 109 -2.67 1.81 13.23
CA ALA A 109 -2.36 3.22 13.42
C ALA A 109 -1.92 3.57 14.85
N SER A 110 -2.46 2.88 15.86
CA SER A 110 -2.10 3.11 17.27
C SER A 110 -0.66 2.70 17.64
N LEU A 111 0.04 1.96 16.74
CA LEU A 111 1.40 1.47 16.93
C LEU A 111 2.34 1.84 15.78
N ASP A 112 1.86 2.57 14.78
CA ASP A 112 2.59 2.91 13.55
C ASP A 112 3.16 1.68 12.82
N THR A 113 2.37 0.58 12.73
CA THR A 113 2.82 -0.70 12.18
C THR A 113 1.84 -1.29 11.17
N ILE A 114 2.35 -2.17 10.31
CA ILE A 114 1.56 -3.00 9.41
C ILE A 114 1.69 -4.45 9.87
N TRP A 115 0.55 -5.10 10.13
CA TRP A 115 0.49 -6.46 10.62
C TRP A 115 -0.02 -7.45 9.58
N PRO A 116 0.53 -8.68 9.52
CA PRO A 116 -0.09 -9.77 8.80
C PRO A 116 -1.36 -10.24 9.52
N VAL A 117 -2.44 -10.44 8.76
CA VAL A 117 -3.74 -10.87 9.26
C VAL A 117 -4.41 -11.87 8.34
N ASP A 118 -5.31 -12.64 8.93
CA ASP A 118 -6.34 -13.40 8.21
C ASP A 118 -7.56 -12.48 8.01
N THR A 119 -7.92 -12.19 6.76
CA THR A 119 -9.05 -11.28 6.47
C THR A 119 -10.41 -11.94 6.66
N ALA A 120 -10.50 -13.26 6.65
CA ALA A 120 -11.75 -13.97 6.88
C ALA A 120 -12.13 -13.97 8.38
N THR A 121 -11.16 -14.15 9.27
CA THR A 121 -11.37 -14.17 10.72
C THR A 121 -11.02 -12.86 11.40
N GLN A 122 -10.31 -11.96 10.70
CA GLN A 122 -9.79 -10.69 11.21
C GLN A 122 -8.75 -10.86 12.35
N ASN A 123 -8.13 -12.02 12.48
CA ASN A 123 -7.10 -12.30 13.48
C ASN A 123 -5.69 -11.99 12.96
N SER A 124 -4.79 -11.60 13.84
CA SER A 124 -3.36 -11.44 13.51
C SER A 124 -2.73 -12.80 13.21
N ARG A 125 -1.77 -12.83 12.28
CA ARG A 125 -1.03 -14.03 11.87
C ARG A 125 0.46 -13.83 12.11
N ASP A 126 0.88 -14.10 13.33
CA ASP A 126 2.30 -14.02 13.71
C ASP A 126 3.10 -15.15 13.04
N ALA A 127 4.25 -14.80 12.43
CA ALA A 127 5.18 -15.71 11.77
C ALA A 127 4.55 -16.66 10.71
N ALA A 128 3.49 -16.22 10.02
CA ALA A 128 2.70 -17.09 9.13
C ALA A 128 2.51 -16.55 7.72
N VAL A 129 3.03 -15.35 7.42
CA VAL A 129 2.89 -14.73 6.10
C VAL A 129 4.26 -14.23 5.64
N ASP A 130 4.72 -14.69 4.50
CA ASP A 130 5.97 -14.28 3.89
C ASP A 130 5.81 -12.99 3.07
N ILE A 131 6.90 -12.23 2.93
CA ILE A 131 7.02 -11.12 1.99
C ILE A 131 7.81 -11.62 0.79
N GLY A 132 7.10 -12.01 -0.27
CA GLY A 132 7.67 -12.64 -1.45
C GLY A 132 7.67 -14.17 -1.38
N TYR A 133 8.27 -14.81 -2.38
CA TYR A 133 8.37 -16.26 -2.51
C TYR A 133 9.68 -16.62 -3.23
N SER A 134 10.11 -17.88 -3.17
CA SER A 134 11.39 -18.33 -3.72
C SER A 134 11.60 -17.99 -5.21
N THR A 135 10.53 -17.94 -5.99
CA THR A 135 10.52 -17.58 -7.41
C THR A 135 9.93 -16.20 -7.72
N VAL A 136 9.32 -15.52 -6.72
CA VAL A 136 8.68 -14.19 -6.87
C VAL A 136 9.17 -13.30 -5.73
N ARG A 137 10.25 -12.59 -5.98
CA ARG A 137 10.99 -11.81 -4.98
C ARG A 137 10.74 -10.31 -5.17
N TRP A 138 10.77 -9.58 -4.06
CA TRP A 138 10.87 -8.12 -4.11
C TRP A 138 12.26 -7.73 -4.63
N LYS A 139 12.34 -6.58 -5.30
CA LYS A 139 13.62 -6.11 -5.83
C LYS A 139 14.52 -5.62 -4.70
N ASP A 140 14.09 -4.63 -3.96
CA ASP A 140 14.85 -3.98 -2.90
C ASP A 140 13.96 -3.72 -1.68
N LEU A 141 14.57 -3.62 -0.50
CA LEU A 141 13.93 -3.20 0.75
C LEU A 141 14.72 -2.04 1.35
N TYR A 142 14.10 -0.86 1.49
CA TYR A 142 14.71 0.34 2.08
C TYR A 142 14.18 0.56 3.49
N LEU A 143 15.06 0.46 4.48
CA LEU A 143 14.76 0.64 5.89
C LEU A 143 15.74 1.65 6.49
N SER A 144 15.25 2.61 7.28
CA SER A 144 16.09 3.53 8.05
C SER A 144 16.58 2.96 9.37
N GLY A 145 15.97 1.87 9.84
CA GLY A 145 16.34 1.15 11.06
C GLY A 145 17.10 -0.13 10.74
N GLY A 146 16.81 -1.19 11.44
CA GLY A 146 17.40 -2.50 11.16
C GLY A 146 16.34 -3.55 10.85
N VAL A 147 16.80 -4.77 10.64
CA VAL A 147 15.95 -5.96 10.44
C VAL A 147 16.14 -6.88 11.64
N TYR A 148 15.04 -7.33 12.24
CA TYR A 148 15.07 -8.38 13.26
C TYR A 148 15.02 -9.75 12.58
N LEU A 149 16.04 -10.57 12.78
CA LEU A 149 16.18 -11.89 12.17
C LEU A 149 16.11 -12.98 13.23
N GLY A 150 15.13 -13.88 13.10
CA GLY A 150 14.96 -15.04 13.97
C GLY A 150 14.43 -14.76 15.37
N GLY A 151 14.15 -13.50 15.74
CA GLY A 151 13.61 -13.15 17.06
C GLY A 151 13.36 -11.66 17.23
N THR A 152 12.69 -11.27 18.32
CA THR A 152 12.27 -9.89 18.61
C THR A 152 13.19 -9.16 19.58
N ALA A 153 14.18 -9.85 20.18
CA ALA A 153 15.13 -9.25 21.11
C ALA A 153 16.13 -8.35 20.35
N THR A 154 16.65 -7.32 21.03
CA THR A 154 17.62 -6.37 20.48
C THR A 154 18.87 -7.07 19.91
N ALA A 155 19.26 -8.22 20.45
CA ALA A 155 20.37 -9.02 19.95
C ALA A 155 20.14 -9.63 18.55
N ASN A 156 18.89 -9.68 18.09
CA ASN A 156 18.52 -10.19 16.76
C ASN A 156 18.41 -9.07 15.71
N LYS A 157 18.71 -7.84 16.09
CA LYS A 157 18.64 -6.70 15.18
C LYS A 157 19.92 -6.56 14.35
N LEU A 158 19.79 -6.61 13.05
CA LEU A 158 20.84 -6.24 12.10
C LEU A 158 20.58 -4.78 11.67
N ASP A 159 21.36 -3.84 12.21
CA ASP A 159 21.16 -2.39 12.01
C ASP A 159 22.43 -1.62 11.63
N ASP A 160 23.55 -2.33 11.49
CA ASP A 160 24.84 -1.74 11.18
C ASP A 160 25.56 -2.63 10.15
N TYR A 161 25.31 -2.33 8.87
CA TYR A 161 26.02 -2.95 7.74
C TYR A 161 26.65 -1.86 6.88
N GLU A 162 27.94 -2.00 6.64
CA GLU A 162 28.71 -1.06 5.82
C GLU A 162 29.80 -1.79 5.04
N GLU A 163 30.00 -1.41 3.81
CA GLU A 163 31.15 -1.83 2.99
C GLU A 163 31.86 -0.58 2.47
N GLY A 164 33.17 -0.68 2.39
CA GLY A 164 33.95 0.46 1.89
C GLY A 164 35.38 0.11 1.54
N THR A 165 36.08 1.13 1.11
CA THR A 165 37.51 1.08 0.83
C THR A 165 38.26 2.08 1.70
N TRP A 166 39.52 1.78 1.97
CA TRP A 166 40.44 2.69 2.67
C TRP A 166 41.85 2.57 2.11
N THR A 167 42.68 3.57 2.38
CA THR A 167 44.08 3.56 1.92
C THR A 167 45.00 3.21 3.08
N PRO A 168 45.53 1.97 3.15
CA PRO A 168 46.41 1.57 4.22
C PRO A 168 47.76 2.29 4.13
N ALA A 169 48.38 2.51 5.27
CA ALA A 169 49.74 3.01 5.37
C ALA A 169 50.52 2.15 6.35
N TRP A 170 51.76 1.95 6.11
CA TRP A 170 52.68 1.31 7.03
C TRP A 170 53.53 2.39 7.71
N GLU A 171 53.55 2.39 9.04
CA GLU A 171 54.41 3.26 9.82
C GLU A 171 55.31 2.41 10.73
N GLY A 172 56.58 2.77 10.77
CA GLY A 172 57.52 2.15 11.69
C GLY A 172 57.29 2.58 13.14
N SER A 173 57.66 1.78 14.11
CA SER A 173 57.51 2.05 15.56
C SER A 173 58.16 3.35 16.06
N GLN A 174 59.00 3.96 15.24
CA GLN A 174 59.69 5.23 15.54
C GLN A 174 59.18 6.40 14.68
N GLY A 175 58.00 6.30 14.07
CA GLY A 175 57.42 7.36 13.28
C GLY A 175 58.18 7.66 11.99
N GLN A 176 58.76 6.65 11.37
CA GLN A 176 59.46 6.83 10.11
C GLN A 176 58.48 7.19 9.00
N SER A 177 58.53 8.43 8.52
CA SER A 177 57.86 8.93 7.33
C SER A 177 58.79 8.83 6.14
N GLY A 178 58.24 8.60 4.94
CA GLY A 178 59.02 8.66 3.68
C GLY A 178 59.06 7.35 2.88
N GLN A 179 58.25 6.38 3.23
CA GLN A 179 58.10 5.19 2.40
C GLN A 179 57.30 5.50 1.15
N SER A 180 57.83 5.10 0.02
CA SER A 180 57.10 5.09 -1.25
C SER A 180 56.28 3.83 -1.40
N TYR A 181 55.10 3.96 -1.93
CA TYR A 181 54.22 2.83 -2.20
C TYR A 181 53.90 2.75 -3.68
N SER A 182 54.03 1.57 -4.26
CA SER A 182 53.59 1.33 -5.63
C SER A 182 52.10 0.98 -5.69
N THR A 183 51.56 0.35 -4.65
CA THR A 183 50.12 0.01 -4.54
C THR A 183 49.68 0.01 -3.08
N ARG A 184 48.51 0.58 -2.84
CA ARG A 184 47.81 0.51 -1.54
C ARG A 184 46.32 0.39 -1.78
N GLU A 185 45.78 -0.78 -1.53
CA GLU A 185 44.38 -1.10 -1.72
C GLU A 185 43.84 -1.81 -0.48
N ALA A 186 42.70 -1.41 0.01
CA ALA A 186 42.06 -2.13 1.08
C ALA A 186 40.54 -1.97 1.03
N THR A 187 39.87 -3.01 1.49
CA THR A 187 38.42 -3.08 1.63
C THR A 187 38.06 -3.47 3.04
N TYR A 188 36.86 -3.08 3.47
CA TYR A 188 36.29 -3.57 4.72
C TYR A 188 34.81 -3.90 4.55
N THR A 189 34.34 -4.84 5.36
CA THR A 189 32.93 -5.14 5.59
C THR A 189 32.66 -5.10 7.08
N LYS A 190 31.71 -4.30 7.50
CA LYS A 190 31.25 -4.18 8.87
C LYS A 190 29.85 -4.78 9.01
N ILE A 191 29.67 -5.65 10.00
CA ILE A 191 28.36 -6.22 10.38
C ILE A 191 28.24 -6.10 11.89
N GLY A 192 27.44 -5.16 12.33
CA GLY A 192 27.36 -4.81 13.76
C GLY A 192 28.75 -4.41 14.30
N ARG A 193 29.28 -5.16 15.24
CA ARG A 193 30.62 -4.91 15.84
C ARG A 193 31.76 -5.67 15.19
N ALA A 194 31.46 -6.57 14.28
CA ALA A 194 32.50 -7.31 13.54
C ALA A 194 32.94 -6.48 12.34
N VAL A 195 34.24 -6.24 12.24
CA VAL A 195 34.86 -5.59 11.07
C VAL A 195 35.84 -6.56 10.44
N ASN A 196 35.59 -6.93 9.23
CA ASN A 196 36.50 -7.74 8.42
C ASN A 196 37.27 -6.81 7.45
N ILE A 197 38.59 -6.82 7.52
CA ILE A 197 39.46 -5.99 6.68
C ILE A 197 40.35 -6.84 5.81
N GLN A 198 40.56 -6.43 4.58
CA GLN A 198 41.55 -6.96 3.67
C GLN A 198 42.38 -5.79 3.12
N CYS A 199 43.70 -5.93 3.12
CA CYS A 199 44.57 -4.93 2.54
C CYS A 199 45.72 -5.53 1.76
N TYR A 200 46.14 -4.82 0.72
CA TYR A 200 47.35 -5.08 -0.05
C TYR A 200 48.21 -3.83 -0.08
N ILE A 201 49.47 -3.96 0.36
CA ILE A 201 50.46 -2.89 0.36
C ILE A 201 51.69 -3.40 -0.37
N ASN A 202 52.13 -2.65 -1.38
CA ASN A 202 53.40 -2.87 -2.05
C ASN A 202 54.26 -1.62 -1.87
N ILE A 203 55.43 -1.81 -1.25
CA ILE A 203 56.39 -0.73 -1.00
C ILE A 203 57.27 -0.65 -2.24
N ALA A 204 57.48 0.55 -2.77
CA ALA A 204 58.41 0.78 -3.85
C ALA A 204 59.87 0.72 -3.31
N ASP A 205 60.75 0.08 -4.04
CA ASP A 205 62.20 0.06 -3.76
C ASP A 205 62.82 1.43 -3.94
#